data_5cff2cd485aa20edf7baea08a40cb211
#
_entry.id   5cff2cd485aa20edf7baea08a40cb211
#
_cell.length_a   1.000
_cell.length_b   1.000
_cell.length_c   1.000
_cell.angle_alpha   90.00
_cell.angle_beta   90.00
_cell.angle_gamma   90.00
#
_symmetry.space_group_name_H-M   'P 1'
#
loop_
_entity.id
_entity.type
_entity.pdbx_description
1 polymer ?
#
loop_
_entity_poly.entity_id
_entity_poly.type
_entity_poly.pdbx_seq_one_letter_code
_entity_poly.pdbx_strand_id
1 'polypeptide(L)'
;MKKIFVNGSFDIIHVGHLSLLNYAKSLGNYLTVAIDSDSRIKEIKGKSRPINSEIERKILLENIKSVDEVKIFDSDQELIDLISCCDIMVKGSDYIDKPIIGSEICPHIVFFDRINGYSTTEKIQNIINRR
;
A
#
# COMPACT_ATOMS: atom_id res chain seq x y z
N MET A 1 18.37 8.74 -9.86
CA MET A 1 17.18 8.93 -9.02
C MET A 1 16.85 7.62 -8.32
N LYS A 2 16.64 7.67 -7.02
CA LYS A 2 16.27 6.48 -6.25
C LYS A 2 14.75 6.37 -6.16
N LYS A 3 14.19 5.30 -6.69
CA LYS A 3 12.75 5.07 -6.75
C LYS A 3 12.31 4.10 -5.67
N ILE A 4 11.33 4.51 -4.89
CA ILE A 4 10.77 3.73 -3.78
C ILE A 4 9.39 3.22 -4.17
N PHE A 5 9.09 2.00 -3.76
CA PHE A 5 7.82 1.34 -4.08
C PHE A 5 7.10 0.89 -2.81
N VAL A 6 5.81 1.20 -2.74
CA VAL A 6 4.91 0.70 -1.69
C VAL A 6 3.65 0.18 -2.37
N ASN A 7 3.15 -0.99 -1.96
CA ASN A 7 1.86 -1.47 -2.45
C ASN A 7 0.94 -1.84 -1.29
N GLY A 8 -0.35 -1.76 -1.53
CA GLY A 8 -1.37 -2.11 -0.57
C GLY A 8 -2.75 -1.73 -1.07
N SER A 9 -3.78 -1.98 -0.29
CA SER A 9 -5.14 -1.60 -0.67
C SER A 9 -5.43 -0.12 -0.38
N PHE A 10 -4.90 0.41 0.70
CA PHE A 10 -5.12 1.81 1.13
C PHE A 10 -6.59 2.20 1.11
N ASP A 11 -7.43 1.35 1.69
CA ASP A 11 -8.88 1.52 1.58
C ASP A 11 -9.38 2.75 2.34
N ILE A 12 -9.29 2.76 3.66
CA ILE A 12 -9.61 3.94 4.44
C ILE A 12 -8.28 4.49 4.97
N ILE A 13 -7.83 5.60 4.39
CA ILE A 13 -6.53 6.19 4.72
C ILE A 13 -6.56 6.75 6.14
N HIS A 14 -5.53 6.47 6.90
CA HIS A 14 -5.37 6.94 8.26
C HIS A 14 -3.91 7.34 8.54
N VAL A 15 -3.64 7.83 9.76
CA VAL A 15 -2.31 8.32 10.15
C VAL A 15 -1.22 7.27 9.97
N GLY A 16 -1.53 5.99 10.20
CA GLY A 16 -0.57 4.92 9.97
C GLY A 16 -0.10 4.84 8.52
N HIS A 17 -1.01 5.02 7.57
CA HIS A 17 -0.67 5.08 6.15
C HIS A 17 0.23 6.27 5.84
N LEU A 18 -0.10 7.45 6.38
CA LEU A 18 0.71 8.65 6.15
C LEU A 18 2.12 8.47 6.68
N SER A 19 2.27 7.89 7.87
CA SER A 19 3.58 7.64 8.46
C SER A 19 4.43 6.70 7.59
N LEU A 20 3.83 5.63 7.10
CA LEU A 20 4.50 4.71 6.19
C LEU A 20 4.95 5.40 4.91
N LEU A 21 4.07 6.18 4.28
CA LEU A 21 4.35 6.86 3.02
C LEU A 21 5.41 7.93 3.18
N ASN A 22 5.36 8.70 4.27
CA ASN A 22 6.38 9.70 4.56
C ASN A 22 7.75 9.06 4.78
N TYR A 23 7.78 7.96 5.53
CA TYR A 23 9.01 7.22 5.74
C TYR A 23 9.57 6.68 4.42
N ALA A 24 8.72 6.04 3.62
CA ALA A 24 9.13 5.51 2.33
C ALA A 24 9.73 6.58 1.43
N LYS A 25 9.08 7.73 1.31
CA LYS A 25 9.60 8.84 0.52
C LYS A 25 10.96 9.31 1.02
N SER A 26 11.19 9.29 2.33
CA SER A 26 12.46 9.73 2.91
C SER A 26 13.66 8.88 2.48
N LEU A 27 13.41 7.67 1.98
CA LEU A 27 14.47 6.75 1.55
C LEU A 27 14.97 7.03 0.11
N GLY A 28 14.28 7.89 -0.62
CA GLY A 28 14.66 8.17 -2.01
C GLY A 28 14.09 9.47 -2.52
N ASN A 29 13.98 9.54 -3.85
CA ASN A 29 13.58 10.76 -4.56
C ASN A 29 12.17 10.68 -5.16
N TYR A 30 11.69 9.48 -5.40
CA TYR A 30 10.43 9.27 -6.10
C TYR A 30 9.69 8.09 -5.48
N LEU A 31 8.45 8.33 -5.03
CA LEU A 31 7.62 7.30 -4.41
C LEU A 31 6.46 6.91 -5.32
N THR A 32 6.44 5.66 -5.72
CA THR A 32 5.32 5.04 -6.42
C THR A 32 4.51 4.20 -5.44
N VAL A 33 3.21 4.44 -5.39
CA VAL A 33 2.28 3.63 -4.60
C VAL A 33 1.41 2.84 -5.58
N ALA A 34 1.37 1.53 -5.42
CA ALA A 34 0.52 0.67 -6.22
C ALA A 34 -0.61 0.13 -5.35
N ILE A 35 -1.84 0.22 -5.85
CA ILE A 35 -3.02 -0.22 -5.09
C ILE A 35 -3.72 -1.37 -5.80
N ASP A 36 -4.23 -2.30 -4.99
CA ASP A 36 -5.04 -3.41 -5.48
C ASP A 36 -6.33 -2.88 -6.11
N SER A 37 -6.70 -3.43 -7.27
CA SER A 37 -7.99 -3.13 -7.90
C SER A 37 -9.15 -3.56 -7.00
N ASP A 38 -10.35 -3.04 -7.26
CA ASP A 38 -11.55 -3.44 -6.53
C ASP A 38 -11.80 -4.95 -6.62
N SER A 39 -11.67 -5.51 -7.83
CA SER A 39 -11.88 -6.95 -8.04
C SER A 39 -10.87 -7.80 -7.29
N ARG A 40 -9.60 -7.37 -7.26
CA ARG A 40 -8.56 -8.09 -6.53
C ARG A 40 -8.81 -8.09 -5.02
N ILE A 41 -9.24 -6.95 -4.48
CA ILE A 41 -9.56 -6.87 -3.04
C ILE A 41 -10.74 -7.77 -2.69
N LYS A 42 -11.77 -7.81 -3.54
CA LYS A 42 -12.92 -8.69 -3.32
C LYS A 42 -12.54 -10.16 -3.29
N GLU A 43 -11.62 -10.57 -4.16
CA GLU A 43 -11.12 -11.94 -4.17
C GLU A 43 -10.37 -12.30 -2.89
N ILE A 44 -9.58 -11.36 -2.35
CA ILE A 44 -8.72 -11.61 -1.19
C ILE A 44 -9.47 -11.40 0.13
N LYS A 45 -10.27 -10.34 0.23
CA LYS A 45 -10.89 -9.90 1.49
C LYS A 45 -12.41 -10.10 1.56
N GLY A 46 -13.05 -10.53 0.48
CA GLY A 46 -14.48 -10.77 0.44
C GLY A 46 -15.29 -9.63 -0.18
N LYS A 47 -16.59 -9.89 -0.34
CA LYS A 47 -17.50 -9.03 -1.12
C LYS A 47 -17.77 -7.65 -0.47
N SER A 48 -17.58 -7.52 0.84
CA SER A 48 -17.81 -6.27 1.55
C SER A 48 -16.67 -5.26 1.41
N ARG A 49 -15.58 -5.66 0.78
CA ARG A 49 -14.40 -4.82 0.61
C ARG A 49 -14.11 -4.61 -0.89
N PRO A 50 -13.55 -3.48 -1.33
CA PRO A 50 -13.17 -2.34 -0.48
C PRO A 50 -14.39 -1.47 -0.12
N ILE A 51 -14.21 -0.58 0.85
CA ILE A 51 -15.19 0.46 1.18
C ILE A 51 -15.11 1.57 0.14
N ASN A 52 -13.91 2.04 -0.14
CA ASN A 52 -13.68 3.07 -1.17
C ASN A 52 -13.28 2.41 -2.49
N SER A 53 -13.84 2.89 -3.60
CA SER A 53 -13.48 2.40 -4.93
C SER A 53 -12.01 2.65 -5.24
N GLU A 54 -11.47 1.90 -6.21
CA GLU A 54 -10.08 2.09 -6.65
C GLU A 54 -9.82 3.51 -7.16
N ILE A 55 -10.80 4.13 -7.80
CA ILE A 55 -10.67 5.50 -8.30
C ILE A 55 -10.58 6.49 -7.13
N GLU A 56 -11.44 6.34 -6.13
CA GLU A 56 -11.41 7.21 -4.94
C GLU A 56 -10.10 7.02 -4.17
N ARG A 57 -9.67 5.78 -3.99
CA ARG A 57 -8.42 5.48 -3.29
C ARG A 57 -7.22 6.10 -4.01
N LYS A 58 -7.22 6.04 -5.33
CA LYS A 58 -6.16 6.63 -6.15
C LYS A 58 -6.12 8.16 -6.00
N ILE A 59 -7.28 8.81 -6.09
CA ILE A 59 -7.37 10.28 -5.96
C ILE A 59 -6.86 10.74 -4.60
N LEU A 60 -7.26 10.05 -3.53
CA LEU A 60 -6.80 10.40 -2.17
C LEU A 60 -5.29 10.28 -2.05
N LEU A 61 -4.71 9.20 -2.55
CA LEU A 61 -3.27 8.98 -2.50
C LEU A 61 -2.50 10.00 -3.34
N GLU A 62 -3.02 10.37 -4.50
CA GLU A 62 -2.39 11.37 -5.36
C GLU A 62 -2.28 12.74 -4.72
N ASN A 63 -3.09 13.00 -3.71
CA ASN A 63 -3.09 14.28 -2.98
C ASN A 63 -2.25 14.25 -1.70
N ILE A 64 -1.56 13.17 -1.43
CA ILE A 64 -0.61 13.07 -0.32
C ILE A 64 0.75 13.59 -0.80
N LYS A 65 1.33 14.53 -0.04
CA LYS A 65 2.59 15.21 -0.44
C LYS A 65 3.73 14.27 -0.77
N SER A 66 3.88 13.19 -0.01
CA SER A 66 4.99 12.27 -0.20
C SER A 66 4.85 11.36 -1.42
N VAL A 67 3.65 11.25 -1.98
CA VAL A 67 3.37 10.35 -3.09
C VAL A 67 3.59 11.06 -4.43
N ASP A 68 4.42 10.47 -5.29
CA ASP A 68 4.71 11.01 -6.62
C ASP A 68 3.85 10.37 -7.71
N GLU A 69 3.50 9.10 -7.54
CA GLU A 69 2.75 8.37 -8.56
C GLU A 69 1.89 7.28 -7.92
N VAL A 70 0.67 7.09 -8.44
CA VAL A 70 -0.21 6.01 -8.01
C VAL A 70 -0.57 5.15 -9.21
N LYS A 71 -0.44 3.83 -9.06
CA LYS A 71 -0.81 2.84 -10.08
C LYS A 71 -1.81 1.86 -9.49
N ILE A 72 -2.72 1.36 -10.33
CA ILE A 72 -3.67 0.32 -9.95
C ILE A 72 -3.21 -0.99 -10.59
N PHE A 73 -3.19 -2.10 -9.85
CA PHE A 73 -2.84 -3.40 -10.41
C PHE A 73 -3.92 -4.43 -10.10
N ASP A 74 -4.12 -5.36 -11.02
CA ASP A 74 -5.18 -6.36 -10.95
C ASP A 74 -4.65 -7.79 -10.82
N SER A 75 -3.36 -8.00 -11.05
CA SER A 75 -2.72 -9.31 -11.01
C SER A 75 -1.33 -9.25 -10.42
N ASP A 76 -0.82 -10.41 -9.99
CA ASP A 76 0.56 -10.51 -9.50
C ASP A 76 1.55 -10.10 -10.56
N GLN A 77 1.30 -10.43 -11.83
CA GLN A 77 2.21 -10.07 -12.92
C GLN A 77 2.29 -8.54 -13.10
N GLU A 78 1.15 -7.85 -13.05
CA GLU A 78 1.14 -6.40 -13.13
C GLU A 78 1.93 -5.78 -11.97
N LEU A 79 1.76 -6.33 -10.75
CA LEU A 79 2.49 -5.89 -9.57
C LEU A 79 4.01 -6.07 -9.76
N ILE A 80 4.42 -7.24 -10.24
CA ILE A 80 5.83 -7.55 -10.50
C ILE A 80 6.42 -6.57 -11.52
N ASP A 81 5.68 -6.28 -12.59
CA ASP A 81 6.11 -5.35 -13.63
C ASP A 81 6.35 -3.94 -13.05
N LEU A 82 5.48 -3.49 -12.15
CA LEU A 82 5.65 -2.20 -11.48
C LEU A 82 6.87 -2.19 -10.55
N ILE A 83 7.06 -3.26 -9.81
CA ILE A 83 8.20 -3.40 -8.88
C ILE A 83 9.53 -3.37 -9.64
N SER A 84 9.57 -3.92 -10.83
CA SER A 84 10.80 -4.01 -11.63
C SER A 84 11.42 -2.64 -11.96
N CYS A 85 10.63 -1.58 -11.84
CA CYS A 85 11.10 -0.21 -12.12
C CYS A 85 11.65 0.50 -10.86
N CYS A 86 11.65 -0.16 -9.71
CA CYS A 86 11.97 0.48 -8.44
C CYS A 86 13.25 -0.06 -7.81
N ASP A 87 13.89 0.77 -6.98
CA ASP A 87 15.16 0.43 -6.32
C ASP A 87 14.95 -0.17 -4.93
N ILE A 88 13.97 0.33 -4.18
CA ILE A 88 13.68 -0.11 -2.82
C ILE A 88 12.19 -0.34 -2.69
N MET A 89 11.83 -1.43 -2.03
CA MET A 89 10.45 -1.74 -1.65
C MET A 89 10.29 -1.56 -0.15
N VAL A 90 9.23 -0.88 0.29
CA VAL A 90 8.91 -0.74 1.71
C VAL A 90 7.68 -1.55 2.04
N LYS A 91 7.76 -2.35 3.11
CA LYS A 91 6.69 -3.19 3.61
C LYS A 91 6.49 -2.95 5.10
N GLY A 92 5.29 -3.24 5.60
CA GLY A 92 5.08 -3.29 7.05
C GLY A 92 5.90 -4.41 7.69
N SER A 93 6.29 -4.24 8.95
CA SER A 93 7.11 -5.22 9.67
C SER A 93 6.42 -6.58 9.85
N ASP A 94 5.10 -6.64 9.72
CA ASP A 94 4.34 -7.89 9.75
C ASP A 94 4.67 -8.81 8.56
N TYR A 95 5.37 -8.32 7.54
CA TYR A 95 5.80 -9.11 6.39
C TYR A 95 7.21 -9.71 6.51
N ILE A 96 7.93 -9.47 7.61
CA ILE A 96 9.33 -9.92 7.76
C ILE A 96 9.50 -11.43 7.49
N ASP A 97 8.60 -12.25 8.01
CA ASP A 97 8.67 -13.71 7.87
C ASP A 97 7.68 -14.27 6.85
N LYS A 98 7.15 -13.42 5.98
CA LYS A 98 6.16 -13.83 4.97
C LYS A 98 6.72 -13.70 3.57
N PRO A 99 6.24 -14.52 2.63
CA PRO A 99 6.59 -14.33 1.21
C PRO A 99 6.14 -12.96 0.72
N ILE A 100 7.01 -12.30 -0.04
CA ILE A 100 6.72 -10.98 -0.61
C ILE A 100 6.81 -11.10 -2.13
N ILE A 101 5.73 -10.75 -2.82
CA ILE A 101 5.70 -10.74 -4.28
C ILE A 101 6.71 -9.71 -4.78
N GLY A 102 7.57 -10.12 -5.71
CA GLY A 102 8.57 -9.23 -6.31
C GLY A 102 9.89 -9.16 -5.55
N SER A 103 10.06 -9.88 -4.44
CA SER A 103 11.30 -9.87 -3.68
C SER A 103 12.52 -10.37 -4.49
N GLU A 104 12.29 -11.19 -5.51
CA GLU A 104 13.35 -11.67 -6.40
C GLU A 104 13.85 -10.59 -7.35
N ILE A 105 12.98 -9.65 -7.70
CA ILE A 105 13.26 -8.56 -8.66
C ILE A 105 13.78 -7.33 -7.92
N CYS A 106 13.23 -7.04 -6.75
CA CYS A 106 13.68 -5.96 -5.89
C CYS A 106 14.09 -6.53 -4.55
N PRO A 107 15.34 -7.01 -4.41
CA PRO A 107 15.79 -7.64 -3.17
C PRO A 107 16.02 -6.67 -2.02
N HIS A 108 16.08 -5.37 -2.31
CA HIS A 108 16.27 -4.36 -1.26
C HIS A 108 14.91 -4.00 -0.68
N ILE A 109 14.56 -4.65 0.42
CA ILE A 109 13.29 -4.45 1.12
C ILE A 109 13.56 -3.83 2.48
N VAL A 110 12.85 -2.75 2.78
CA VAL A 110 12.92 -2.08 4.08
C VAL A 110 11.58 -2.28 4.79
N PHE A 111 11.63 -2.65 6.05
CA PHE A 111 10.42 -2.89 6.84
C PHE A 111 10.14 -1.69 7.74
N PHE A 112 8.86 -1.31 7.82
CA PHE A 112 8.39 -0.20 8.64
C PHE A 112 7.48 -0.73 9.74
N ASP A 113 7.74 -0.35 10.99
CA ASP A 113 6.91 -0.76 12.12
C ASP A 113 5.58 -0.01 12.10
N ARG A 114 4.48 -0.77 12.19
CA ARG A 114 3.15 -0.19 12.24
C ARG A 114 2.94 0.59 13.51
N ILE A 115 2.22 1.73 13.39
CA ILE A 115 1.76 2.47 14.56
C ILE A 115 0.53 1.75 15.11
N ASN A 116 0.60 1.31 16.37
CA ASN A 116 -0.50 0.60 17.02
C ASN A 116 -1.76 1.47 17.07
N GLY A 117 -2.92 0.82 16.90
CA GLY A 117 -4.22 1.48 16.96
C GLY A 117 -4.70 2.09 15.64
N TYR A 118 -3.89 2.01 14.57
CA TYR A 118 -4.27 2.53 13.27
C TYR A 118 -4.28 1.42 12.22
N SER A 119 -5.48 0.97 11.84
CA SER A 119 -5.68 0.06 10.72
C SER A 119 -7.06 0.28 10.12
N THR A 120 -7.21 -0.04 8.83
CA THR A 120 -8.49 0.06 8.14
C THR A 120 -9.51 -0.89 8.77
N THR A 121 -9.09 -2.10 9.11
CA THR A 121 -9.97 -3.09 9.74
C THR A 121 -10.49 -2.59 11.09
N GLU A 122 -9.63 -2.02 11.93
CA GLU A 122 -10.03 -1.44 13.21
C GLU A 122 -11.00 -0.27 13.02
N LYS A 123 -10.76 0.59 12.04
CA LYS A 123 -11.66 1.71 11.71
C LYS A 123 -13.06 1.21 11.37
N ILE A 124 -13.14 0.19 10.52
CA ILE A 124 -14.43 -0.40 10.12
C ILE A 124 -15.13 -1.01 11.32
N GLN A 125 -14.41 -1.78 12.14
CA GLN A 125 -14.98 -2.40 13.34
C GLN A 125 -15.49 -1.36 14.34
N ASN A 126 -14.75 -0.28 14.53
CA ASN A 126 -15.18 0.81 15.41
C ASN A 126 -16.50 1.45 14.93
N ILE A 127 -16.65 1.63 13.62
CA ILE A 127 -17.88 2.16 13.05
C ILE A 127 -19.06 1.20 13.31
N ILE A 128 -18.86 -0.08 13.07
CA ILE A 128 -19.88 -1.12 13.29
C ILE A 128 -20.29 -1.18 14.76
N ASN A 129 -19.29 -1.16 15.66
CA ASN A 129 -19.55 -1.31 17.11
C ASN A 129 -20.21 -0.09 17.74
N ARG A 130 -20.23 1.05 17.07
CA ARG A 130 -20.86 2.28 17.58
C ARG A 130 -22.30 2.46 17.18
N ARG A 131 -22.87 1.55 16.44
CA ARG A 131 -24.27 1.63 16.01
C ARG A 131 -25.26 1.52 17.17
#